data_608aecea5827ae19ad35b2c5f424b863
#
_entry.id   608aecea5827ae19ad35b2c5f424b863
#
_cell.length_a   1.000
_cell.length_b   1.000
_cell.length_c   1.000
_cell.angle_alpha   90.00
_cell.angle_beta   90.00
_cell.angle_gamma   90.00
#
_symmetry.space_group_name_H-M   'P 1'
#
loop_
_entity.id
_entity.type
_entity.pdbx_description
1 polymer ?
#
loop_
_entity_poly.entity_id
_entity_poly.type
_entity_poly.pdbx_seq_one_letter_code
_entity_poly.pdbx_strand_id
1 'polypeptide(L)'
;LQVVDTPAGRLGVLVCADSWFPENYRALAGKEVDLLAVPAFLTGNGSWEKPWGGYNGAATPADVQLKAGELSEGDAWQTMAMAGRINQSGAQAGITVFMRGQLWDMGSSGHSLIADQAGHQLADDDHGARLINKWL
;
A
#
# COMPACT_ATOMS: atom_id res chain seq x y z
N LEU A 1 -4.13 -14.04 -6.57
CA LEU A 1 -4.85 -13.03 -5.77
C LEU A 1 -5.94 -13.71 -4.95
N GLN A 2 -5.87 -13.57 -3.64
CA GLN A 2 -6.83 -14.14 -2.72
C GLN A 2 -7.94 -13.13 -2.41
N VAL A 3 -9.17 -13.64 -2.35
CA VAL A 3 -10.35 -12.90 -1.90
C VAL A 3 -11.05 -13.76 -0.86
N VAL A 4 -11.44 -13.16 0.26
CA VAL A 4 -12.03 -13.85 1.41
C VAL A 4 -13.33 -13.14 1.77
N ASP A 5 -14.41 -13.89 1.89
CA ASP A 5 -15.68 -13.38 2.41
C ASP A 5 -15.57 -13.21 3.93
N THR A 6 -15.90 -12.02 4.41
CA THR A 6 -15.87 -11.66 5.84
C THR A 6 -17.22 -11.05 6.25
N PRO A 7 -17.52 -10.97 7.56
CA PRO A 7 -18.71 -10.24 8.01
C PRO A 7 -18.72 -8.75 7.66
N ALA A 8 -17.55 -8.16 7.38
CA ALA A 8 -17.41 -6.76 7.00
C ALA A 8 -17.41 -6.52 5.49
N GLY A 9 -17.58 -7.58 4.69
CA GLY A 9 -17.53 -7.53 3.24
C GLY A 9 -16.44 -8.41 2.65
N ARG A 10 -16.29 -8.35 1.37
CA ARG A 10 -15.35 -9.13 0.56
C ARG A 10 -13.96 -8.52 0.61
N LEU A 11 -13.01 -9.21 1.21
CA LEU A 11 -11.63 -8.73 1.42
C LEU A 11 -10.70 -9.25 0.32
N GLY A 12 -10.09 -8.34 -0.42
CA GLY A 12 -8.95 -8.63 -1.30
C GLY A 12 -7.62 -8.41 -0.56
N VAL A 13 -6.66 -9.28 -0.81
CA VAL A 13 -5.32 -9.17 -0.21
C VAL A 13 -4.26 -9.04 -1.29
N LEU A 14 -3.44 -8.00 -1.19
CA LEU A 14 -2.22 -7.79 -1.97
C LEU A 14 -1.04 -7.73 -1.01
N VAL A 15 0.02 -8.48 -1.27
CA VAL A 15 1.16 -8.52 -0.35
C VAL A 15 2.24 -7.57 -0.84
N CYS A 16 2.53 -6.52 -0.05
CA CYS A 16 3.68 -5.62 -0.26
C CYS A 16 3.80 -5.16 -1.73
N ALA A 17 4.78 -5.68 -2.45
CA ALA A 17 5.07 -5.33 -3.85
C ALA A 17 3.89 -5.59 -4.81
N ASP A 18 2.99 -6.51 -4.53
CA ASP A 18 1.80 -6.73 -5.36
C ASP A 18 0.97 -5.44 -5.53
N SER A 19 0.97 -4.58 -4.51
CA SER A 19 0.19 -3.33 -4.52
C SER A 19 0.72 -2.25 -5.45
N TRP A 20 1.88 -2.43 -6.05
CA TRP A 20 2.47 -1.49 -7.01
C TRP A 20 1.97 -1.69 -8.45
N PHE A 21 1.32 -2.82 -8.75
CA PHE A 21 1.00 -3.23 -10.10
C PHE A 21 -0.50 -3.10 -10.41
N PRO A 22 -0.90 -2.27 -11.40
CA PRO A 22 -2.29 -2.00 -11.72
C PRO A 22 -3.08 -3.22 -12.19
N GLU A 23 -2.44 -4.23 -12.76
CA GLU A 23 -3.08 -5.48 -13.17
C GLU A 23 -3.69 -6.24 -11.99
N ASN A 24 -3.11 -6.13 -10.79
CA ASN A 24 -3.63 -6.77 -9.60
C ASN A 24 -4.97 -6.14 -9.16
N TYR A 25 -5.09 -4.82 -9.26
CA TYR A 25 -6.35 -4.12 -8.96
C TYR A 25 -7.44 -4.45 -9.98
N ARG A 26 -7.08 -4.46 -11.27
CA ARG A 26 -8.04 -4.88 -12.32
C ARG A 26 -8.51 -6.31 -12.15
N ALA A 27 -7.63 -7.20 -11.73
CA ALA A 27 -7.99 -8.58 -11.43
C ALA A 27 -8.89 -8.71 -10.18
N LEU A 28 -8.78 -7.80 -9.21
CA LEU A 28 -9.65 -7.73 -8.05
C LEU A 28 -11.01 -7.09 -8.38
N ALA A 29 -11.06 -6.11 -9.27
CA ALA A 29 -12.31 -5.49 -9.72
C ALA A 29 -13.31 -6.53 -10.26
N GLY A 30 -12.82 -7.54 -10.98
CA GLY A 30 -13.64 -8.66 -11.46
C GLY A 30 -14.12 -9.63 -10.37
N LYS A 31 -13.74 -9.41 -9.11
CA LYS A 31 -14.07 -10.26 -7.95
C LYS A 31 -15.01 -9.59 -6.94
N GLU A 32 -15.50 -8.39 -7.23
CA GLU A 32 -16.42 -7.63 -6.37
C GLU A 32 -15.88 -7.44 -4.94
N VAL A 33 -14.66 -6.94 -4.84
CA VAL A 33 -13.97 -6.70 -3.56
C VAL A 33 -14.51 -5.42 -2.92
N ASP A 34 -14.89 -5.49 -1.65
CA ASP A 34 -15.32 -4.32 -0.86
C ASP A 34 -14.16 -3.63 -0.17
N LEU A 35 -13.21 -4.42 0.34
CA LEU A 35 -12.08 -3.95 1.14
C LEU A 35 -10.77 -4.50 0.62
N LEU A 36 -9.69 -3.72 0.72
CA LEU A 36 -8.32 -4.15 0.42
C LEU A 36 -7.45 -4.18 1.68
N ALA A 37 -6.67 -5.22 1.85
CA ALA A 37 -5.61 -5.29 2.85
C ALA A 37 -4.24 -5.49 2.18
N VAL A 38 -3.29 -4.66 2.55
CA VAL A 38 -1.92 -4.71 2.04
C VAL A 38 -0.94 -4.77 3.21
N PRO A 39 -0.61 -5.98 3.70
CA PRO A 39 0.51 -6.13 4.61
C PRO A 39 1.81 -5.83 3.87
N ALA A 40 2.66 -4.98 4.44
CA ALA A 40 3.89 -4.53 3.83
C ALA A 40 5.05 -4.48 4.83
N PHE A 41 6.25 -4.57 4.31
CA PHE A 41 7.48 -4.35 5.07
C PHE A 41 8.44 -3.51 4.24
N LEU A 42 8.86 -2.38 4.79
CA LEU A 42 9.89 -1.52 4.24
C LEU A 42 11.12 -1.58 5.16
N THR A 43 12.22 -2.13 4.64
CA THR A 43 13.45 -2.32 5.40
C THR A 43 14.25 -1.02 5.53
N GLY A 44 14.99 -0.93 6.61
CA GLY A 44 15.92 0.17 6.87
C GLY A 44 15.25 1.37 7.54
N ASN A 45 15.89 1.85 8.59
CA ASN A 45 15.43 3.04 9.31
C ASN A 45 15.51 4.27 8.40
N GLY A 46 14.46 5.09 8.42
CA GLY A 46 14.36 6.30 7.61
C GLY A 46 14.27 6.04 6.09
N SER A 47 13.88 4.83 5.69
CA SER A 47 13.72 4.52 4.26
C SER A 47 12.54 5.24 3.63
N TRP A 48 11.55 5.60 4.43
CA TRP A 48 10.36 6.33 3.99
C TRP A 48 10.69 7.69 3.36
N GLU A 49 11.71 8.38 3.88
CA GLU A 49 12.16 9.70 3.42
C GLU A 49 13.22 9.63 2.32
N LYS A 50 13.77 8.46 2.03
CA LYS A 50 14.78 8.30 0.98
C LYS A 50 14.19 8.42 -0.41
N PRO A 51 14.99 8.80 -1.40
CA PRO A 51 14.56 8.77 -2.79
C PRO A 51 14.05 7.38 -3.20
N TRP A 52 12.91 7.35 -3.85
CA TRP A 52 12.31 6.10 -4.35
C TRP A 52 13.23 5.38 -5.33
N GLY A 53 13.45 4.10 -5.11
CA GLY A 53 14.35 3.26 -5.91
C GLY A 53 13.78 2.74 -7.23
N GLY A 54 12.51 3.05 -7.55
CA GLY A 54 11.84 2.49 -8.72
C GLY A 54 11.30 1.08 -8.48
N TYR A 55 11.03 0.36 -9.55
CA TYR A 55 10.41 -0.97 -9.51
C TYR A 55 11.40 -2.13 -9.30
N ASN A 56 12.62 -1.84 -8.81
CA ASN A 56 13.63 -2.84 -8.43
C ASN A 56 13.88 -3.94 -9.49
N GLY A 57 13.97 -3.53 -10.76
CA GLY A 57 14.21 -4.44 -11.88
C GLY A 57 12.96 -5.09 -12.47
N ALA A 58 11.79 -4.91 -11.87
CA ALA A 58 10.53 -5.25 -12.53
C ALA A 58 10.17 -4.21 -13.60
N ALA A 59 9.36 -4.61 -14.57
CA ALA A 59 8.88 -3.69 -15.58
C ALA A 59 8.01 -2.60 -14.96
N THR A 60 8.35 -1.35 -15.23
CA THR A 60 7.55 -0.20 -14.81
C THR A 60 6.18 -0.24 -15.50
N PRO A 61 5.06 -0.17 -14.75
CA PRO A 61 3.74 -0.08 -15.35
C PRO A 61 3.60 1.11 -16.30
N ALA A 62 2.86 0.93 -17.39
CA ALA A 62 2.73 1.94 -18.45
C ALA A 62 2.04 3.25 -17.98
N ASP A 63 1.30 3.21 -16.89
CA ASP A 63 0.66 4.36 -16.26
C ASP A 63 1.59 5.17 -15.33
N VAL A 64 2.81 4.70 -15.10
CA VAL A 64 3.82 5.36 -14.27
C VAL A 64 4.80 6.12 -15.16
N GLN A 65 4.78 7.45 -15.05
CA GLN A 65 5.69 8.35 -15.78
C GLN A 65 6.90 8.79 -14.94
N LEU A 66 6.85 8.56 -13.63
CA LEU A 66 7.89 8.96 -12.68
C LEU A 66 9.11 8.05 -12.77
N LYS A 67 10.27 8.64 -12.58
CA LYS A 67 11.55 7.92 -12.54
C LYS A 67 12.03 7.75 -11.10
N ALA A 68 12.88 6.76 -10.91
CA ALA A 68 13.59 6.58 -9.64
C ALA A 68 14.30 7.89 -9.22
N GLY A 69 14.15 8.27 -7.95
CA GLY A 69 14.73 9.46 -7.38
C GLY A 69 13.91 10.75 -7.52
N GLU A 70 12.82 10.77 -8.28
CA GLU A 70 12.00 11.97 -8.46
C GLU A 70 11.09 12.29 -7.26
N LEU A 71 10.83 11.31 -6.40
CA LEU A 71 10.06 11.48 -5.17
C LEU A 71 10.60 10.57 -4.06
N SER A 72 10.11 10.76 -2.84
CA SER A 72 10.47 9.89 -1.72
C SER A 72 9.80 8.50 -1.84
N GLU A 73 10.35 7.53 -1.14
CA GLU A 73 9.73 6.20 -1.03
C GLU A 73 8.31 6.30 -0.46
N GLY A 74 8.12 7.17 0.56
CA GLY A 74 6.81 7.41 1.16
C GLY A 74 5.79 8.01 0.19
N ASP A 75 6.19 8.99 -0.61
CA ASP A 75 5.30 9.57 -1.63
C ASP A 75 4.97 8.54 -2.71
N ALA A 76 5.93 7.69 -3.07
CA ALA A 76 5.70 6.60 -4.01
C ALA A 76 4.65 5.59 -3.47
N TRP A 77 4.74 5.19 -2.21
CA TRP A 77 3.75 4.34 -1.57
C TRP A 77 2.35 4.96 -1.53
N GLN A 78 2.25 6.27 -1.33
CA GLN A 78 0.97 6.98 -1.30
C GLN A 78 0.35 7.15 -2.68
N THR A 79 1.17 7.34 -3.72
CA THR A 79 0.68 7.71 -5.06
C THR A 79 0.60 6.55 -6.03
N MET A 80 1.47 5.55 -5.91
CA MET A 80 1.60 4.47 -6.89
C MET A 80 1.27 3.08 -6.35
N ALA A 81 1.09 2.94 -5.04
CA ALA A 81 0.62 1.71 -4.41
C ALA A 81 -0.89 1.80 -4.08
N MET A 82 -1.36 1.14 -3.04
CA MET A 82 -2.77 0.94 -2.74
C MET A 82 -3.57 2.25 -2.71
N ALA A 83 -3.10 3.27 -2.01
CA ALA A 83 -3.86 4.52 -1.88
C ALA A 83 -4.08 5.23 -3.22
N GLY A 84 -3.09 5.24 -4.10
CA GLY A 84 -3.20 5.85 -5.42
C GLY A 84 -3.94 4.97 -6.46
N ARG A 85 -4.21 3.70 -6.15
CA ARG A 85 -4.78 2.73 -7.09
C ARG A 85 -6.10 2.11 -6.67
N ILE A 86 -6.58 2.39 -5.47
CA ILE A 86 -7.78 1.75 -4.92
C ILE A 86 -8.99 1.83 -5.84
N ASN A 87 -9.18 2.95 -6.53
CA ASN A 87 -10.25 3.17 -7.49
C ASN A 87 -10.27 2.16 -8.65
N GLN A 88 -9.13 1.54 -8.96
CA GLN A 88 -9.01 0.56 -10.02
C GLN A 88 -9.55 -0.83 -9.61
N SER A 89 -9.71 -1.08 -8.32
CA SER A 89 -10.23 -2.35 -7.79
C SER A 89 -11.74 -2.38 -7.59
N GLY A 90 -12.38 -1.22 -7.54
CA GLY A 90 -13.79 -1.09 -7.15
C GLY A 90 -14.01 -1.15 -5.64
N ALA A 91 -12.99 -1.39 -4.83
CA ALA A 91 -13.11 -1.44 -3.38
C ALA A 91 -13.50 -0.07 -2.79
N GLN A 92 -14.30 -0.10 -1.72
CA GLN A 92 -14.74 1.10 -1.02
C GLN A 92 -13.63 1.69 -0.16
N ALA A 93 -12.82 0.82 0.47
CA ALA A 93 -11.70 1.20 1.30
C ALA A 93 -10.56 0.19 1.26
N GLY A 94 -9.38 0.62 1.69
CA GLY A 94 -8.21 -0.24 1.83
C GLY A 94 -7.28 0.23 2.93
N ILE A 95 -6.50 -0.71 3.43
CA ILE A 95 -5.46 -0.44 4.42
C ILE A 95 -4.12 -0.98 3.91
N THR A 96 -3.07 -0.19 4.08
CA THR A 96 -1.70 -0.67 4.01
C THR A 96 -1.13 -0.67 5.42
N VAL A 97 -0.68 -1.82 5.88
CA VAL A 97 -0.12 -1.99 7.22
C VAL A 97 1.35 -2.34 7.09
N PHE A 98 2.20 -1.40 7.47
CA PHE A 98 3.63 -1.64 7.54
C PHE A 98 3.98 -2.35 8.85
N MET A 99 4.78 -3.41 8.73
CA MET A 99 5.35 -4.07 9.90
C MET A 99 6.24 -3.08 10.65
N ARG A 100 6.07 -3.02 11.96
CA ARG A 100 6.84 -2.17 12.85
C ARG A 100 7.73 -2.98 13.76
N GLY A 101 8.82 -2.38 14.18
CA GLY A 101 9.82 -3.00 15.04
C GLY A 101 10.98 -3.55 14.25
N GLN A 102 11.85 -4.26 14.95
CA GLN A 102 13.08 -4.78 14.38
C GLN A 102 12.93 -6.25 14.05
N LEU A 103 13.24 -6.62 12.82
CA LEU A 103 13.37 -7.99 12.37
C LEU A 103 14.87 -8.27 12.16
N TRP A 104 15.48 -9.00 13.08
CA TRP A 104 16.93 -9.16 13.19
C TRP A 104 17.64 -7.80 13.28
N ASP A 105 18.55 -7.50 12.36
CA ASP A 105 19.29 -6.22 12.23
C ASP A 105 18.73 -5.31 11.12
N MET A 106 17.60 -5.71 10.53
CA MET A 106 16.97 -5.00 9.44
C MET A 106 16.10 -3.87 9.92
N GLY A 107 16.25 -2.84 10.36
CA GLY A 107 15.25 -1.82 10.76
C GLY A 107 13.96 -1.86 9.94
N SER A 108 12.97 -1.17 10.38
CA SER A 108 11.70 -1.01 9.67
C SER A 108 11.35 0.47 9.51
N SER A 109 10.66 0.77 8.43
CA SER A 109 10.15 2.10 8.12
C SER A 109 8.74 1.94 7.53
N GLY A 110 8.12 3.06 7.19
CA GLY A 110 6.81 3.08 6.56
C GLY A 110 5.70 3.51 7.50
N HIS A 111 4.84 4.35 6.98
CA HIS A 111 3.63 4.80 7.66
C HIS A 111 2.43 4.00 7.17
N SER A 112 1.80 3.27 8.08
CA SER A 112 0.53 2.59 7.77
C SER A 112 -0.50 3.62 7.36
N LEU A 113 -1.38 3.25 6.44
CA LEU A 113 -2.39 4.17 5.92
C LEU A 113 -3.73 3.47 5.69
N ILE A 114 -4.78 4.27 5.73
CA ILE A 114 -6.13 3.89 5.33
C ILE A 114 -6.57 4.80 4.18
N ALA A 115 -7.16 4.23 3.16
CA ALA A 115 -7.62 4.97 1.99
C ALA A 115 -9.05 4.57 1.60
N ASP A 116 -9.74 5.49 0.98
CA ASP A 116 -10.97 5.28 0.24
C ASP A 116 -10.91 6.03 -1.10
N GLN A 117 -12.03 6.11 -1.82
CA GLN A 117 -12.11 6.80 -3.09
C GLN A 117 -11.94 8.33 -2.97
N ALA A 118 -12.11 8.91 -1.77
CA ALA A 118 -11.97 10.35 -1.53
C ALA A 118 -10.53 10.76 -1.13
N GLY A 119 -9.69 9.82 -0.71
CA GLY A 119 -8.31 10.08 -0.32
C GLY A 119 -7.79 9.12 0.74
N HIS A 120 -6.70 9.48 1.36
CA HIS A 120 -6.06 8.63 2.37
C HIS A 120 -5.63 9.40 3.62
N GLN A 121 -5.41 8.66 4.69
CA GLN A 121 -4.88 9.13 5.97
C GLN A 121 -3.69 8.25 6.34
N LEU A 122 -2.56 8.88 6.66
CA LEU A 122 -1.37 8.22 7.21
C LEU A 122 -1.45 8.11 8.73
N ALA A 123 -0.80 7.10 9.29
CA ALA A 123 -0.44 7.10 10.69
C ALA A 123 0.65 8.16 10.94
N ASP A 124 0.52 8.90 12.05
CA ASP A 124 1.38 10.05 12.36
C ASP A 124 2.86 9.68 12.58
N ASP A 125 3.14 8.40 12.88
CA ASP A 125 4.45 7.94 13.30
C ASP A 125 4.72 6.53 12.74
N ASP A 126 5.97 6.22 12.47
CA ASP A 126 6.44 4.90 12.03
C ASP A 126 6.89 4.00 13.20
N HIS A 127 6.80 4.47 14.45
CA HIS A 127 7.22 3.76 15.65
C HIS A 127 6.03 3.35 16.53
N GLY A 128 6.17 2.21 17.20
CA GLY A 128 5.20 1.69 18.14
C GLY A 128 3.84 1.32 17.55
N ALA A 129 2.91 0.93 18.40
CA ALA A 129 1.55 0.59 17.99
C ALA A 129 0.71 1.84 17.73
N ARG A 130 -0.06 1.84 16.66
CA ARG A 130 -1.01 2.91 16.30
C ARG A 130 -2.35 2.33 15.90
N LEU A 131 -3.39 3.05 16.23
CA LEU A 131 -4.73 2.81 15.73
C LEU A 131 -5.15 4.02 14.88
N ILE A 132 -5.46 3.76 13.63
CA ILE A 132 -6.15 4.72 12.77
C ILE A 132 -7.49 4.14 12.38
N ASN A 133 -8.51 4.96 12.27
CA ASN A 133 -9.83 4.52 11.84
C ASN A 133 -10.44 5.54 10.87
N LYS A 134 -11.33 5.05 10.04
CA LYS A 134 -12.08 5.84 9.08
C LYS A 134 -13.49 5.27 8.99
N TRP A 135 -14.48 6.14 9.03
CA TRP A 135 -15.87 5.76 8.79
C TRP A 135 -16.14 5.79 7.27
N LEU A 136 -16.79 4.75 6.78
CA LEU A 136 -17.16 4.57 5.38
C LEU A 136 -18.63 4.93 5.16
#